data_4aa24bb2507d65a22ccdd160fdc89f77
#
_entry.id   4aa24bb2507d65a22ccdd160fdc89f77
#
_cell.length_a   1.000
_cell.length_b   1.000
_cell.length_c   1.000
_cell.angle_alpha   90.00
_cell.angle_beta   90.00
_cell.angle_gamma   90.00
#
_symmetry.space_group_name_H-M   'P 1'
#
loop_
_entity.id
_entity.type
_entity.pdbx_description
1 polymer ?
#
loop_
_entity_poly.entity_id
_entity_poly.type
_entity_poly.pdbx_seq_one_letter_code
_entity_poly.pdbx_strand_id
1 'polypeptide(L)'
;MKMHLNLSTRDLDASVAFYRTLLRAEPAKHYADYALFVTDDPGLELALDHNSETDVREGAHYGVVVEKSEDVDAAIARLRTAGYPIDVEREETCCYAVQNKVWATDPDGRRWETYFVVAESDERAGEETTCCGGPDPAETDPCCVMDADAKAAGAAGCGCGLKTIVAQAAVVA
;
A
#
# COMPACT_ATOMS: atom_id res chain seq x y z
N MET A 1 17.01 -19.03 -4.59
CA MET A 1 17.21 -18.39 -3.25
C MET A 1 15.85 -17.98 -2.74
N LYS A 2 15.55 -18.16 -1.47
CA LYS A 2 14.28 -17.72 -0.87
C LYS A 2 14.57 -16.81 0.31
N MET A 3 13.73 -15.81 0.50
CA MET A 3 13.73 -15.02 1.73
C MET A 3 13.03 -15.82 2.82
N HIS A 4 13.52 -15.77 4.04
CA HIS A 4 12.81 -16.32 5.20
C HIS A 4 12.27 -15.16 6.06
N LEU A 5 10.98 -15.23 6.37
CA LEU A 5 10.28 -14.26 7.21
C LEU A 5 9.52 -15.03 8.28
N ASN A 6 9.72 -14.66 9.54
CA ASN A 6 8.96 -15.19 10.67
C ASN A 6 8.07 -14.09 11.25
N LEU A 7 6.77 -14.33 11.34
CA LEU A 7 5.78 -13.43 11.90
C LEU A 7 5.01 -14.13 13.03
N SER A 8 4.86 -13.46 14.16
CA SER A 8 3.96 -13.91 15.21
C SER A 8 2.53 -13.50 14.90
N THR A 9 1.55 -14.30 15.29
CA THR A 9 0.12 -14.01 15.08
C THR A 9 -0.71 -14.38 16.30
N ARG A 10 -1.74 -13.58 16.58
CA ARG A 10 -2.71 -13.84 17.65
C ARG A 10 -3.78 -14.85 17.26
N ASP A 11 -4.05 -14.96 15.97
CA ASP A 11 -5.01 -15.90 15.38
C ASP A 11 -4.37 -16.60 14.18
N LEU A 12 -3.85 -17.80 14.43
CA LEU A 12 -3.13 -18.56 13.41
C LEU A 12 -4.04 -18.96 12.24
N ASP A 13 -5.28 -19.37 12.50
CA ASP A 13 -6.20 -19.82 11.46
C ASP A 13 -6.62 -18.66 10.56
N ALA A 14 -6.94 -17.49 11.14
CA ALA A 14 -7.24 -16.28 10.38
C ALA A 14 -6.03 -15.84 9.55
N SER A 15 -4.82 -15.87 10.11
CA SER A 15 -3.59 -15.53 9.39
C SER A 15 -3.29 -16.53 8.28
N VAL A 16 -3.46 -17.82 8.50
CA VAL A 16 -3.32 -18.83 7.44
C VAL A 16 -4.30 -18.56 6.30
N ALA A 17 -5.57 -18.24 6.58
CA ALA A 17 -6.56 -17.91 5.57
C ALA A 17 -6.15 -16.66 4.76
N PHE A 18 -5.65 -15.61 5.43
CA PHE A 18 -5.15 -14.41 4.79
C PHE A 18 -3.96 -14.71 3.87
N TYR A 19 -2.92 -15.39 4.38
CA TYR A 19 -1.70 -15.65 3.60
C TYR A 19 -1.91 -16.66 2.47
N ARG A 20 -2.86 -17.60 2.58
CA ARG A 20 -3.32 -18.41 1.44
C ARG A 20 -3.82 -17.53 0.29
N THR A 21 -4.62 -16.53 0.63
CA THR A 21 -5.18 -15.60 -0.35
C THR A 21 -4.09 -14.70 -0.93
N LEU A 22 -3.24 -14.12 -0.09
CA LEU A 22 -2.17 -13.21 -0.51
C LEU A 22 -1.15 -13.92 -1.41
N LEU A 23 -0.62 -15.06 -0.95
CA LEU A 23 0.47 -15.79 -1.60
C LEU A 23 -0.01 -16.80 -2.67
N ARG A 24 -1.30 -17.05 -2.78
CA ARG A 24 -1.89 -18.07 -3.68
C ARG A 24 -1.31 -19.47 -3.42
N ALA A 25 -1.02 -19.80 -2.18
CA ALA A 25 -0.35 -21.02 -1.80
C ALA A 25 -0.99 -21.65 -0.56
N GLU A 26 -0.96 -22.97 -0.49
CA GLU A 26 -1.26 -23.70 0.75
C GLU A 26 -0.03 -23.74 1.65
N PRO A 27 -0.21 -23.75 2.97
CA PRO A 27 0.91 -23.91 3.87
C PRO A 27 1.53 -25.31 3.70
N ALA A 28 2.86 -25.37 3.60
CA ALA A 28 3.61 -26.62 3.55
C ALA A 28 3.58 -27.36 4.91
N LYS A 29 3.34 -26.62 6.00
CA LYS A 29 3.12 -27.15 7.36
C LYS A 29 2.03 -26.33 8.03
N HIS A 30 1.14 -26.98 8.77
CA HIS A 30 0.13 -26.33 9.57
C HIS A 30 -0.13 -27.17 10.82
N TYR A 31 0.24 -26.64 11.96
CA TYR A 31 0.08 -27.23 13.30
C TYR A 31 -0.81 -26.32 14.15
N ALA A 32 -1.08 -26.71 15.37
CA ALA A 32 -1.93 -25.93 16.27
C ALA A 32 -1.34 -24.54 16.65
N ASP A 33 -0.02 -24.41 16.59
CA ASP A 33 0.74 -23.23 17.03
C ASP A 33 1.67 -22.66 15.96
N TYR A 34 1.72 -23.29 14.77
CA TYR A 34 2.69 -22.94 13.73
C TYR A 34 2.18 -23.25 12.33
N ALA A 35 2.46 -22.35 11.37
CA ALA A 35 2.28 -22.63 9.95
C ALA A 35 3.52 -22.16 9.14
N LEU A 36 3.82 -22.87 8.05
CA LEU A 36 4.91 -22.53 7.13
C LEU A 36 4.39 -22.52 5.69
N PHE A 37 4.51 -21.37 5.04
CA PHE A 37 4.33 -21.25 3.60
C PHE A 37 5.69 -21.30 2.93
N VAL A 38 5.77 -22.01 1.81
CA VAL A 38 6.97 -22.07 0.97
C VAL A 38 6.53 -21.82 -0.47
N THR A 39 6.96 -20.69 -1.03
CA THR A 39 6.62 -20.30 -2.39
C THR A 39 7.87 -20.12 -3.23
N ASP A 40 7.75 -20.28 -4.54
CA ASP A 40 8.83 -20.01 -5.50
C ASP A 40 8.66 -18.64 -6.16
N ASP A 41 7.42 -18.17 -6.24
CA ASP A 41 7.05 -16.86 -6.76
C ASP A 41 5.98 -16.21 -5.84
N PRO A 42 6.37 -15.23 -5.02
CA PRO A 42 7.74 -14.82 -4.73
C PRO A 42 8.55 -15.93 -4.02
N GLY A 43 9.88 -15.89 -4.16
CA GLY A 43 10.78 -16.83 -3.48
C GLY A 43 10.81 -16.60 -1.96
N LEU A 44 9.85 -17.17 -1.23
CA LEU A 44 9.59 -16.87 0.18
C LEU A 44 9.35 -18.15 1.00
N GLU A 45 9.93 -18.19 2.20
CA GLU A 45 9.51 -19.02 3.31
C GLU A 45 8.90 -18.12 4.38
N LEU A 46 7.58 -18.18 4.56
CA LEU A 46 6.87 -17.45 5.59
C LEU A 46 6.47 -18.39 6.71
N ALA A 47 7.06 -18.21 7.88
CA ALA A 47 6.66 -18.88 9.11
C ALA A 47 5.68 -18.01 9.89
N LEU A 48 4.63 -18.62 10.42
CA LEU A 48 3.66 -18.01 11.33
C LEU A 48 3.72 -18.75 12.66
N ASP A 49 4.07 -18.05 13.74
CA ASP A 49 4.08 -18.59 15.11
C ASP A 49 2.92 -17.99 15.90
N HIS A 50 2.11 -18.85 16.54
CA HIS A 50 1.05 -18.36 17.42
C HIS A 50 1.65 -17.70 18.66
N ASN A 51 1.27 -16.44 18.87
CA ASN A 51 1.65 -15.65 20.06
C ASN A 51 0.56 -14.63 20.38
N SER A 52 -0.13 -14.81 21.50
CA SER A 52 -1.22 -13.91 21.92
C SER A 52 -0.78 -12.46 22.22
N GLU A 53 0.51 -12.25 22.48
CA GLU A 53 1.09 -10.92 22.80
C GLU A 53 1.80 -10.29 21.61
N THR A 54 1.41 -10.68 20.39
CA THR A 54 1.97 -10.11 19.16
C THR A 54 1.79 -8.60 19.11
N ASP A 55 2.88 -7.88 18.90
CA ASP A 55 2.92 -6.44 18.65
C ASP A 55 3.31 -6.17 17.19
N VAL A 56 2.63 -5.23 16.56
CA VAL A 56 2.89 -4.81 15.18
C VAL A 56 3.43 -3.40 15.18
N ARG A 57 4.66 -3.26 14.67
CA ARG A 57 5.32 -1.96 14.60
C ARG A 57 4.58 -1.04 13.64
N GLU A 58 4.16 0.12 14.14
CA GLU A 58 3.55 1.17 13.34
C GLU A 58 4.48 1.63 12.21
N GLY A 59 3.91 1.86 11.02
CA GLY A 59 4.63 2.31 9.83
C GLY A 59 5.42 1.23 9.09
N ALA A 60 5.58 0.04 9.66
CA ALA A 60 6.17 -1.08 8.93
C ALA A 60 5.14 -1.69 7.95
N HIS A 61 5.59 -2.00 6.74
CA HIS A 61 4.80 -2.72 5.76
C HIS A 61 5.67 -3.71 4.98
N TYR A 62 5.02 -4.62 4.28
CA TYR A 62 5.63 -5.65 3.46
C TYR A 62 5.08 -5.55 2.05
N GLY A 63 5.86 -5.95 1.05
CA GLY A 63 5.43 -5.85 -0.33
C GLY A 63 5.83 -7.03 -1.19
N VAL A 64 5.00 -7.31 -2.19
CA VAL A 64 5.26 -8.21 -3.29
C VAL A 64 5.25 -7.38 -4.56
N VAL A 65 6.42 -7.23 -5.20
CA VAL A 65 6.50 -6.63 -6.53
C VAL A 65 6.08 -7.66 -7.57
N VAL A 66 5.25 -7.23 -8.53
CA VAL A 66 4.83 -8.07 -9.63
C VAL A 66 5.34 -7.53 -10.97
N GLU A 67 5.41 -8.40 -11.99
CA GLU A 67 6.01 -8.03 -13.28
C GLU A 67 5.05 -7.31 -14.22
N LYS A 68 3.73 -7.35 -13.93
CA LYS A 68 2.68 -6.81 -14.80
C LYS A 68 1.59 -6.13 -13.99
N SER A 69 1.00 -5.09 -14.55
CA SER A 69 -0.14 -4.38 -13.94
C SER A 69 -1.36 -5.29 -13.76
N GLU A 70 -1.57 -6.25 -14.67
CA GLU A 70 -2.66 -7.22 -14.61
C GLU A 70 -2.56 -8.14 -13.38
N ASP A 71 -1.36 -8.37 -12.85
CA ASP A 71 -1.15 -9.15 -11.64
C ASP A 71 -1.63 -8.39 -10.39
N VAL A 72 -1.55 -7.05 -10.41
CA VAL A 72 -2.17 -6.20 -9.37
C VAL A 72 -3.70 -6.32 -9.46
N ASP A 73 -4.28 -6.29 -10.67
CA ASP A 73 -5.73 -6.47 -10.87
C ASP A 73 -6.20 -7.83 -10.40
N ALA A 74 -5.42 -8.87 -10.66
CA ALA A 74 -5.69 -10.22 -10.17
C ALA A 74 -5.62 -10.31 -8.63
N ALA A 75 -4.67 -9.59 -8.00
CA ALA A 75 -4.59 -9.51 -6.54
C ALA A 75 -5.81 -8.77 -5.95
N ILE A 76 -6.23 -7.66 -6.57
CA ILE A 76 -7.45 -6.92 -6.17
C ILE A 76 -8.68 -7.84 -6.22
N ALA A 77 -8.88 -8.53 -7.34
CA ALA A 77 -10.03 -9.42 -7.53
C ALA A 77 -10.03 -10.54 -6.47
N ARG A 78 -8.88 -11.15 -6.23
CA ARG A 78 -8.72 -12.25 -5.27
C ARG A 78 -9.00 -11.82 -3.83
N LEU A 79 -8.40 -10.70 -3.38
CA LEU A 79 -8.57 -10.18 -2.03
C LEU A 79 -10.03 -9.73 -1.78
N ARG A 80 -10.67 -9.07 -2.75
CA ARG A 80 -12.10 -8.70 -2.68
C ARG A 80 -13.01 -9.92 -2.60
N THR A 81 -12.75 -10.95 -3.41
CA THR A 81 -13.55 -12.18 -3.41
C THR A 81 -13.44 -12.91 -2.07
N ALA A 82 -12.28 -12.85 -1.43
CA ALA A 82 -12.06 -13.42 -0.10
C ALA A 82 -12.62 -12.54 1.03
N GLY A 83 -13.15 -11.34 0.73
CA GLY A 83 -13.78 -10.45 1.71
C GLY A 83 -12.80 -9.58 2.52
N TYR A 84 -11.53 -9.49 2.12
CA TYR A 84 -10.57 -8.64 2.80
C TYR A 84 -10.77 -7.16 2.41
N PRO A 85 -10.70 -6.24 3.38
CA PRO A 85 -10.61 -4.81 3.10
C PRO A 85 -9.33 -4.51 2.33
N ILE A 86 -9.46 -3.73 1.26
CA ILE A 86 -8.32 -3.33 0.43
C ILE A 86 -8.37 -1.85 0.13
N ASP A 87 -7.19 -1.27 -0.11
CA ASP A 87 -7.00 0.06 -0.62
C ASP A 87 -6.24 -0.02 -1.95
N VAL A 88 -6.69 0.70 -2.98
CA VAL A 88 -6.17 0.59 -4.35
C VAL A 88 -5.64 1.94 -4.80
N GLU A 89 -4.38 1.98 -5.17
CA GLU A 89 -3.72 3.16 -5.72
C GLU A 89 -3.35 2.89 -7.19
N ARG A 90 -3.59 3.87 -8.06
CA ARG A 90 -3.31 3.78 -9.49
C ARG A 90 -2.50 4.98 -9.94
N GLU A 91 -1.41 4.67 -10.65
CA GLU A 91 -0.49 5.70 -11.16
C GLU A 91 -0.04 6.68 -10.06
N GLU A 92 0.05 6.16 -8.83
CA GLU A 92 0.46 6.94 -7.66
C GLU A 92 1.98 7.03 -7.62
N THR A 93 2.50 8.25 -7.43
CA THR A 93 3.93 8.43 -7.23
C THR A 93 4.27 8.09 -5.77
N CYS A 94 5.12 7.10 -5.55
CA CYS A 94 5.59 6.70 -4.24
C CYS A 94 7.04 6.24 -4.31
N CYS A 95 7.88 6.75 -3.40
CA CYS A 95 9.25 6.27 -3.25
C CYS A 95 10.06 6.33 -4.55
N TYR A 96 9.96 7.45 -5.28
CA TYR A 96 10.64 7.72 -6.56
C TYR A 96 10.16 6.84 -7.72
N ALA A 97 8.94 6.30 -7.65
CA ALA A 97 8.36 5.52 -8.73
C ALA A 97 6.86 5.79 -8.86
N VAL A 98 6.34 5.74 -10.09
CA VAL A 98 4.90 5.69 -10.36
C VAL A 98 4.46 4.25 -10.30
N GLN A 99 3.46 3.94 -9.48
CA GLN A 99 3.08 2.57 -9.17
C GLN A 99 1.57 2.36 -9.29
N ASN A 100 1.20 1.14 -9.69
CA ASN A 100 -0.12 0.59 -9.45
C ASN A 100 -0.01 -0.39 -8.29
N LYS A 101 -0.86 -0.27 -7.27
CA LYS A 101 -0.79 -1.16 -6.11
C LYS A 101 -2.13 -1.42 -5.44
N VAL A 102 -2.16 -2.48 -4.68
CA VAL A 102 -3.24 -2.80 -3.75
C VAL A 102 -2.64 -3.09 -2.39
N TRP A 103 -3.22 -2.46 -1.39
CA TRP A 103 -2.95 -2.71 0.02
C TRP A 103 -3.98 -3.66 0.60
N ALA A 104 -3.52 -4.55 1.46
CA ALA A 104 -4.36 -5.36 2.35
C ALA A 104 -3.74 -5.37 3.74
N THR A 105 -4.57 -5.62 4.75
CA THR A 105 -4.12 -5.71 6.14
C THR A 105 -4.35 -7.12 6.66
N ASP A 106 -3.31 -7.73 7.23
CA ASP A 106 -3.41 -9.05 7.82
C ASP A 106 -4.22 -9.01 9.15
N PRO A 107 -4.61 -10.15 9.73
CA PRO A 107 -5.41 -10.20 10.95
C PRO A 107 -4.75 -9.53 12.17
N ASP A 108 -3.43 -9.39 12.18
CA ASP A 108 -2.70 -8.71 13.25
C ASP A 108 -2.50 -7.21 13.02
N GLY A 109 -2.87 -6.70 11.84
CA GLY A 109 -2.76 -5.27 11.49
C GLY A 109 -1.53 -4.92 10.66
N ARG A 110 -0.77 -5.89 10.14
CA ARG A 110 0.36 -5.62 9.25
C ARG A 110 -0.14 -5.27 7.86
N ARG A 111 0.39 -4.18 7.30
CA ARG A 111 0.06 -3.78 5.94
C ARG A 111 0.92 -4.53 4.92
N TRP A 112 0.25 -5.04 3.91
CA TRP A 112 0.86 -5.71 2.75
C TRP A 112 0.45 -5.00 1.48
N GLU A 113 1.43 -4.73 0.60
CA GLU A 113 1.17 -4.23 -0.74
C GLU A 113 1.50 -5.29 -1.80
N THR A 114 0.70 -5.33 -2.86
CA THR A 114 1.08 -5.96 -4.13
C THR A 114 1.15 -4.85 -5.15
N TYR A 115 2.32 -4.65 -5.77
CA TYR A 115 2.55 -3.48 -6.60
C TYR A 115 3.33 -3.78 -7.88
N PHE A 116 3.09 -2.94 -8.88
CA PHE A 116 3.80 -2.89 -10.16
C PHE A 116 4.34 -1.49 -10.37
N VAL A 117 5.62 -1.37 -10.76
CA VAL A 117 6.27 -0.11 -11.13
C VAL A 117 5.95 0.22 -12.58
N VAL A 118 5.20 1.29 -12.81
CA VAL A 118 4.81 1.78 -14.14
C VAL A 118 5.96 2.57 -14.76
N ALA A 119 6.60 3.43 -13.96
CA ALA A 119 7.71 4.29 -14.39
C ALA A 119 8.56 4.71 -13.20
N GLU A 120 9.81 5.06 -13.46
CA GLU A 120 10.65 5.77 -12.51
C GLU A 120 10.20 7.23 -12.35
N SER A 121 10.46 7.82 -11.19
CA SER A 121 10.16 9.22 -10.88
C SER A 121 11.33 9.85 -10.13
N ASP A 122 11.62 11.10 -10.43
CA ASP A 122 12.59 11.91 -9.68
C ASP A 122 11.97 12.53 -8.41
N GLU A 123 10.66 12.33 -8.22
CA GLU A 123 9.92 12.85 -7.07
C GLU A 123 9.62 11.72 -6.07
N ARG A 124 9.83 12.02 -4.78
CA ARG A 124 9.32 11.19 -3.71
C ARG A 124 7.91 11.66 -3.37
N ALA A 125 6.88 10.87 -3.67
CA ALA A 125 5.54 11.18 -3.21
C ALA A 125 5.45 11.09 -1.69
N GLY A 126 4.59 11.89 -1.12
CA GLY A 126 4.39 11.99 0.32
C GLY A 126 4.94 13.26 0.95
N GLU A 127 5.62 14.14 0.17
CA GLU A 127 5.53 15.56 0.43
C GLU A 127 4.32 16.13 -0.33
N GLU A 128 3.13 15.56 -0.11
CA GLU A 128 1.99 16.45 -0.10
C GLU A 128 2.34 17.52 0.91
N THR A 129 2.63 18.68 0.42
CA THR A 129 2.36 19.90 1.16
C THR A 129 0.87 19.77 1.48
N THR A 130 0.59 19.23 2.65
CA THR A 130 -0.75 19.21 3.25
C THR A 130 -1.13 20.66 3.40
N CYS A 131 -1.62 21.23 2.30
CA CYS A 131 -2.18 22.56 2.37
C CYS A 131 -3.36 22.63 3.35
N CYS A 132 -4.01 21.54 3.73
CA CYS A 132 -5.16 21.59 4.64
C CYS A 132 -5.51 20.22 5.23
N GLY A 133 -4.60 19.49 5.87
CA GLY A 133 -4.91 18.16 6.40
C GLY A 133 -4.06 17.63 7.55
N GLY A 134 -3.27 18.46 8.22
CA GLY A 134 -2.63 18.08 9.48
C GLY A 134 -3.62 18.13 10.65
N PRO A 135 -3.40 17.35 11.73
CA PRO A 135 -4.29 17.32 12.89
C PRO A 135 -4.34 18.64 13.69
N ASP A 136 -3.63 19.68 13.25
CA ASP A 136 -3.67 21.00 13.87
C ASP A 136 -3.32 22.10 12.85
N PRO A 137 -4.29 22.56 12.01
CA PRO A 137 -4.04 23.73 11.19
C PRO A 137 -3.89 24.92 12.12
N ALA A 138 -2.67 25.45 12.25
CA ALA A 138 -2.51 26.76 12.86
C ALA A 138 -3.44 27.72 12.09
N GLU A 139 -4.39 28.34 12.78
CA GLU A 139 -5.42 29.25 12.24
C GLU A 139 -4.87 30.45 11.44
N THR A 140 -3.56 30.48 11.22
CA THR A 140 -2.82 31.58 10.60
C THR A 140 -2.09 31.20 9.31
N ASP A 141 -2.26 29.96 8.78
CA ASP A 141 -1.63 29.60 7.51
C ASP A 141 -2.40 30.27 6.36
N PRO A 142 -1.75 31.15 5.55
CA PRO A 142 -2.39 31.87 4.45
C PRO A 142 -3.08 30.95 3.43
N CYS A 143 -2.58 29.72 3.27
CA CYS A 143 -3.15 28.74 2.35
C CYS A 143 -4.48 28.19 2.87
N CYS A 144 -4.60 27.94 4.18
CA CYS A 144 -5.84 27.50 4.80
C CYS A 144 -6.93 28.57 4.75
N VAL A 145 -6.56 29.83 4.93
CA VAL A 145 -7.51 30.97 4.81
C VAL A 145 -8.02 31.07 3.38
N MET A 146 -7.15 30.99 2.37
CA MET A 146 -7.55 31.04 0.94
C MET A 146 -8.44 29.86 0.55
N ASP A 147 -8.20 28.67 1.08
CA ASP A 147 -9.05 27.50 0.83
C ASP A 147 -10.44 27.63 1.46
N ALA A 148 -10.52 28.15 2.67
CA ALA A 148 -11.78 28.43 3.35
C ALA A 148 -12.60 29.49 2.62
N ASP A 149 -11.98 30.55 2.15
CA ASP A 149 -12.60 31.61 1.37
C ASP A 149 -13.09 31.11 0.01
N ALA A 150 -12.30 30.26 -0.69
CA ALA A 150 -12.68 29.66 -1.95
C ALA A 150 -13.90 28.72 -1.80
N LYS A 151 -13.93 27.90 -0.75
CA LYS A 151 -15.07 27.02 -0.43
C LYS A 151 -16.33 27.81 -0.04
N ALA A 152 -16.17 28.88 0.72
CA ALA A 152 -17.28 29.78 1.05
C ALA A 152 -17.86 30.45 -0.19
N ALA A 153 -17.06 30.69 -1.23
CA ALA A 153 -17.47 31.21 -2.54
C ALA A 153 -18.00 30.13 -3.50
N GLY A 154 -18.11 28.85 -3.07
CA GLY A 154 -18.63 27.74 -3.85
C GLY A 154 -17.63 27.05 -4.76
N ALA A 155 -16.33 27.29 -4.59
CA ALA A 155 -15.27 26.57 -5.29
C ALA A 155 -14.93 25.25 -4.59
N ALA A 156 -14.32 24.31 -5.33
CA ALA A 156 -13.89 23.02 -4.78
C ALA A 156 -12.69 23.14 -3.82
N GLY A 157 -11.98 24.27 -3.83
CA GLY A 157 -10.82 24.59 -3.00
C GLY A 157 -9.98 25.72 -3.60
N CYS A 158 -8.89 26.09 -2.95
CA CYS A 158 -7.99 27.17 -3.38
C CYS A 158 -7.17 26.84 -4.65
N GLY A 159 -7.28 25.65 -5.23
CA GLY A 159 -6.56 25.25 -6.44
C GLY A 159 -5.07 24.97 -6.24
N CYS A 160 -4.58 24.85 -5.01
CA CYS A 160 -3.17 24.61 -4.72
C CYS A 160 -2.64 23.26 -5.26
N GLY A 161 -3.51 22.35 -5.70
CA GLY A 161 -3.15 21.06 -6.28
C GLY A 161 -3.07 21.00 -7.81
N LEU A 162 -3.33 22.11 -8.52
CA LEU A 162 -3.23 22.16 -9.98
C LEU A 162 -1.83 22.56 -10.43
N LYS A 163 -0.91 21.58 -10.49
CA LYS A 163 0.33 21.77 -11.28
C LYS A 163 -0.04 21.89 -12.76
N THR A 164 0.17 23.07 -13.33
CA THR A 164 0.06 23.30 -14.77
C THR A 164 1.15 22.47 -15.46
N ILE A 165 0.75 21.43 -16.17
CA ILE A 165 1.67 20.70 -17.08
C ILE A 165 1.97 21.66 -18.23
N VAL A 166 3.11 22.35 -18.18
CA VAL A 166 3.65 23.07 -19.34
C VAL A 166 4.29 22.04 -20.25
N ALA A 167 3.57 21.63 -21.29
CA ALA A 167 4.12 20.83 -22.35
C ALA A 167 5.23 21.65 -23.05
N GLN A 168 6.49 21.30 -22.82
CA GLN A 168 7.61 21.78 -23.63
C GLN A 168 7.56 21.07 -24.98
N ALA A 169 7.12 21.79 -26.01
CA ALA A 169 7.25 21.36 -27.39
C ALA A 169 8.75 21.26 -27.73
N ALA A 170 9.23 20.07 -28.04
CA ALA A 170 10.56 19.86 -28.59
C ALA A 170 10.63 20.52 -29.95
N VAL A 171 11.45 21.54 -30.08
CA VAL A 171 11.88 22.10 -31.37
C VAL A 171 12.95 21.18 -31.93
N VAL A 172 12.59 20.45 -32.98
CA VAL A 172 13.57 19.74 -33.82
C VAL A 172 14.17 20.75 -34.79
N ALA A 173 15.47 20.90 -34.76
CA ALA A 173 16.28 21.52 -35.82
C ALA A 173 17.32 20.50 -36.28
#